data_6648b7d27827af624bede0645b5652e4
#
_entry.id   6648b7d27827af624bede0645b5652e4
#
_cell.length_a   1.000
_cell.length_b   1.000
_cell.length_c   1.000
_cell.angle_alpha   90.00
_cell.angle_beta   90.00
_cell.angle_gamma   90.00
#
_symmetry.space_group_name_H-M   'P 1'
#
loop_
_entity.id
_entity.type
_entity.pdbx_description
1 polymer ?
#
loop_
_entity_poly.entity_id
_entity_poly.type
_entity_poly.pdbx_seq_one_letter_code
_entity_poly.pdbx_strand_id
1 'polypeptide(L)'
;MLVAGATPFRRRSLSLGRRPARTLISLLRPVYSPSSIVSVEGGPALISGRRTQLATVLGFCCALFVLSAIHSANAASPQDAVQHELDQTRAALARGDLKAADEAVQKALHLNPASAQAIHLHGLVLLKGRKPNEAADEFVRALKVKPAFAEALHDLAEVYAAQGKSAEAQQALTKAIEADPKHVESYLDLAKLHESQHDAPAAIKTYQGLLAIQPTHAEGLFSLATLQDHAGETKAAAETLARLTKAHPKHADAWYLTGRMAEKRNDLVEAAYAYKQAVAAKPDLVDAHYNLGFIYRSQGKSTEAEREFLEVLRYQPGYAEAHLNLGVVYTSMGMLDEAEREYASAVALKPEYAEAHYNLGVFYELHRKDMPRALAQYRKYRELGGRDDRVERIVGSTFR
;
A
#
# COMPACT_ATOMS: atom_id res chain seq x y z
N MET A 1 16.96 -0.06 42.71
CA MET A 1 17.50 -0.10 41.34
C MET A 1 16.76 -1.20 40.59
N LEU A 2 15.73 -0.84 39.84
CA LEU A 2 15.02 -1.75 38.94
C LEU A 2 15.95 -2.01 37.75
N VAL A 3 16.28 -3.27 37.50
CA VAL A 3 17.12 -3.64 36.36
C VAL A 3 16.33 -3.43 35.09
N ALA A 4 16.73 -2.45 34.30
CA ALA A 4 16.27 -2.29 32.92
C ALA A 4 16.95 -3.37 32.08
N GLY A 5 16.36 -4.55 32.04
CA GLY A 5 16.74 -5.61 31.10
C GLY A 5 16.31 -5.19 29.69
N ALA A 6 17.25 -4.63 28.93
CA ALA A 6 17.07 -4.47 27.49
C ALA A 6 17.14 -5.85 26.84
N THR A 7 16.02 -6.54 26.70
CA THR A 7 15.96 -7.70 25.84
C THR A 7 15.94 -7.24 24.39
N PRO A 8 16.85 -7.77 23.55
CA PRO A 8 16.83 -7.45 22.14
C PRO A 8 15.54 -7.96 21.51
N PHE A 9 14.90 -7.09 20.82
CA PHE A 9 13.75 -7.21 19.95
C PHE A 9 13.67 -8.58 19.26
N ARG A 10 12.71 -9.41 19.67
CA ARG A 10 12.39 -10.65 18.97
C ARG A 10 11.78 -10.28 17.63
N ARG A 11 12.46 -10.65 16.55
CA ARG A 11 11.95 -10.57 15.18
C ARG A 11 10.63 -11.34 15.09
N ARG A 12 9.50 -10.65 15.13
CA ARG A 12 8.28 -11.16 14.51
C ARG A 12 8.37 -10.78 13.04
N SER A 13 8.52 -11.78 12.20
CA SER A 13 8.29 -11.65 10.77
C SER A 13 6.86 -11.14 10.59
N LEU A 14 6.71 -9.95 10.05
CA LEU A 14 5.44 -9.47 9.52
C LEU A 14 5.06 -10.42 8.38
N SER A 15 4.21 -11.39 8.69
CA SER A 15 3.48 -12.11 7.66
C SER A 15 2.50 -11.08 7.08
N LEU A 16 2.85 -10.57 5.92
CA LEU A 16 1.95 -9.79 5.07
C LEU A 16 0.73 -10.65 4.76
N GLY A 17 -0.31 -10.47 5.56
CA GLY A 17 -1.62 -11.02 5.29
C GLY A 17 -2.09 -10.49 3.94
N ARG A 18 -2.26 -11.40 2.99
CA ARG A 18 -2.87 -11.14 1.69
C ARG A 18 -4.27 -10.55 1.92
N ARG A 19 -4.42 -9.23 1.78
CA ARG A 19 -5.71 -8.61 1.55
C ARG A 19 -5.87 -8.41 0.05
N PRO A 20 -7.03 -8.75 -0.53
CA PRO A 20 -7.27 -8.55 -1.95
C PRO A 20 -7.28 -7.04 -2.26
N ALA A 21 -6.57 -6.66 -3.30
CA ALA A 21 -6.55 -5.30 -3.85
C ALA A 21 -7.98 -4.85 -4.18
N ARG A 22 -8.48 -3.86 -3.45
CA ARG A 22 -9.64 -3.07 -3.86
C ARG A 22 -9.13 -1.92 -4.73
N THR A 23 -9.40 -2.03 -6.00
CA THR A 23 -9.20 -1.00 -7.02
C THR A 23 -10.00 0.24 -6.66
N LEU A 24 -9.31 1.33 -6.32
CA LEU A 24 -9.89 2.67 -6.20
C LEU A 24 -9.74 3.36 -7.56
N ILE A 25 -10.83 3.33 -8.35
CA ILE A 25 -11.02 4.26 -9.47
C ILE A 25 -11.73 5.48 -8.90
N SER A 26 -11.07 6.62 -8.86
CA SER A 26 -11.70 7.90 -8.56
C SER A 26 -11.27 9.00 -9.53
N LEU A 27 -12.26 9.43 -10.32
CA LEU A 27 -12.60 10.80 -10.68
C LEU A 27 -11.59 11.59 -11.55
N LEU A 28 -11.86 11.56 -12.86
CA LEU A 28 -11.59 12.70 -13.73
C LEU A 28 -12.94 13.30 -14.17
N ARG A 29 -13.26 14.51 -13.70
CA ARG A 29 -14.31 15.35 -14.24
C ARG A 29 -13.71 16.25 -15.32
N PRO A 30 -14.31 16.34 -16.52
CA PRO A 30 -13.97 17.39 -17.47
C PRO A 30 -14.76 18.65 -17.15
N VAL A 31 -14.08 19.77 -17.04
CA VAL A 31 -14.68 21.11 -17.05
C VAL A 31 -14.74 21.57 -18.51
N TYR A 32 -15.92 21.69 -19.05
CA TYR A 32 -16.19 22.48 -20.24
C TYR A 32 -17.33 23.43 -19.96
N SER A 33 -17.08 24.73 -20.07
CA SER A 33 -18.09 25.79 -20.03
C SER A 33 -18.24 26.39 -21.43
N PRO A 34 -19.46 26.52 -21.96
CA PRO A 34 -19.69 27.22 -23.22
C PRO A 34 -20.16 28.66 -22.96
N SER A 35 -19.50 29.60 -23.53
CA SER A 35 -20.08 30.93 -23.75
C SER A 35 -19.33 31.69 -24.85
N SER A 36 -19.99 31.96 -25.94
CA SER A 36 -20.23 33.33 -26.40
C SER A 36 -20.78 33.28 -27.84
N ILE A 37 -22.05 33.56 -27.94
CA ILE A 37 -22.74 33.89 -29.20
C ILE A 37 -22.59 35.40 -29.36
N VAL A 38 -22.00 35.82 -30.47
CA VAL A 38 -22.03 37.24 -30.90
C VAL A 38 -23.02 37.34 -32.04
N SER A 39 -24.07 38.13 -31.83
CA SER A 39 -25.06 38.54 -32.82
C SER A 39 -24.52 39.70 -33.65
N VAL A 40 -24.70 39.65 -34.94
CA VAL A 40 -24.59 40.84 -35.81
C VAL A 40 -25.84 40.93 -36.68
N GLU A 41 -26.64 41.96 -36.37
CA GLU A 41 -27.78 42.40 -37.21
C GLU A 41 -27.27 43.31 -38.34
N GLY A 42 -27.98 43.28 -39.49
CA GLY A 42 -27.82 44.26 -40.56
C GLY A 42 -28.60 43.89 -41.81
N GLY A 43 -29.74 44.50 -42.00
CA GLY A 43 -30.75 44.26 -43.02
C GLY A 43 -30.47 45.02 -44.35
N PRO A 44 -31.47 45.27 -45.22
CA PRO A 44 -31.47 44.72 -46.60
C PRO A 44 -31.29 45.84 -47.68
N ALA A 45 -30.92 45.41 -48.92
CA ALA A 45 -31.13 46.25 -50.12
C ALA A 45 -31.52 45.37 -51.34
N LEU A 46 -32.67 45.75 -51.89
CA LEU A 46 -33.24 45.30 -53.14
C LEU A 46 -32.42 45.70 -54.37
N ILE A 47 -32.17 44.82 -55.32
CA ILE A 47 -32.13 45.20 -56.77
C ILE A 47 -32.65 43.99 -57.59
N SER A 48 -33.57 44.36 -58.55
CA SER A 48 -34.33 43.59 -59.43
C SER A 48 -33.59 43.10 -60.71
N GLY A 49 -33.99 42.00 -61.26
CA GLY A 49 -34.01 41.91 -62.73
C GLY A 49 -33.40 40.68 -63.39
N ARG A 50 -34.28 39.75 -63.76
CA ARG A 50 -34.20 38.86 -64.94
C ARG A 50 -32.90 38.12 -65.29
N ARG A 51 -32.84 36.90 -64.94
CA ARG A 51 -32.32 35.75 -65.76
C ARG A 51 -32.74 34.44 -65.06
N THR A 52 -34.01 34.14 -65.27
CA THR A 52 -34.66 32.84 -64.96
C THR A 52 -34.49 31.94 -66.18
N GLN A 53 -33.82 30.83 -65.96
CA GLN A 53 -34.06 29.45 -66.42
C GLN A 53 -32.81 28.57 -66.59
N LEU A 54 -31.59 29.06 -66.37
CA LEU A 54 -30.43 28.16 -66.35
C LEU A 54 -29.90 27.91 -64.91
N ALA A 55 -30.38 28.67 -63.92
CA ALA A 55 -29.95 28.56 -62.52
C ALA A 55 -30.62 27.40 -61.77
N THR A 56 -31.78 26.90 -62.24
CA THR A 56 -32.53 25.86 -61.52
C THR A 56 -31.94 24.45 -61.65
N VAL A 57 -31.28 24.13 -62.77
CA VAL A 57 -30.69 22.79 -62.98
C VAL A 57 -29.30 22.70 -62.29
N LEU A 58 -28.50 23.77 -62.32
CA LEU A 58 -27.23 23.81 -61.59
C LEU A 58 -27.42 23.90 -60.07
N GLY A 59 -28.48 24.58 -59.62
CA GLY A 59 -28.82 24.64 -58.15
C GLY A 59 -29.27 23.27 -57.65
N PHE A 60 -29.98 22.45 -58.40
CA PHE A 60 -30.37 21.10 -57.94
C PHE A 60 -29.18 20.12 -57.93
N CYS A 61 -28.23 20.21 -58.88
CA CYS A 61 -27.05 19.38 -58.88
C CYS A 61 -26.09 19.80 -57.72
N CYS A 62 -25.90 21.11 -57.45
CA CYS A 62 -25.13 21.57 -56.30
C CYS A 62 -25.78 21.21 -54.99
N ALA A 63 -27.10 21.31 -54.85
CA ALA A 63 -27.82 20.90 -53.64
C ALA A 63 -27.73 19.37 -53.40
N LEU A 64 -27.80 18.55 -54.44
CA LEU A 64 -27.58 17.11 -54.33
C LEU A 64 -26.12 16.76 -54.02
N PHE A 65 -25.14 17.52 -54.55
CA PHE A 65 -23.73 17.34 -54.20
C PHE A 65 -23.41 17.82 -52.76
N VAL A 66 -24.02 18.91 -52.32
CA VAL A 66 -23.88 19.41 -50.94
C VAL A 66 -24.62 18.49 -49.96
N LEU A 67 -25.83 17.97 -50.32
CA LEU A 67 -26.53 16.98 -49.51
C LEU A 67 -25.79 15.63 -49.47
N SER A 68 -25.17 15.19 -50.56
CA SER A 68 -24.32 13.99 -50.55
C SER A 68 -23.02 14.21 -49.78
N ALA A 69 -22.42 15.41 -49.86
CA ALA A 69 -21.24 15.78 -49.07
C ALA A 69 -21.57 15.94 -47.58
N ILE A 70 -22.75 16.45 -47.23
CA ILE A 70 -23.22 16.53 -45.84
C ILE A 70 -23.60 15.13 -45.30
N HIS A 71 -24.16 14.23 -46.14
CA HIS A 71 -24.42 12.84 -45.77
C HIS A 71 -23.12 12.02 -45.63
N SER A 72 -22.09 12.29 -46.41
CA SER A 72 -20.78 11.65 -46.29
C SER A 72 -19.94 12.25 -45.16
N ALA A 73 -20.19 13.51 -44.76
CA ALA A 73 -19.52 14.15 -43.62
C ALA A 73 -20.09 13.69 -42.23
N ASN A 74 -21.24 13.03 -42.24
CA ASN A 74 -21.87 12.55 -41.00
C ASN A 74 -21.83 11.01 -40.86
N ALA A 75 -21.18 10.31 -41.75
CA ALA A 75 -20.85 8.90 -41.59
C ALA A 75 -19.55 8.83 -40.76
N ALA A 76 -19.65 8.37 -39.48
CA ALA A 76 -18.50 8.10 -38.67
C ALA A 76 -17.48 7.30 -39.48
N SER A 77 -16.21 7.73 -39.45
CA SER A 77 -15.18 6.97 -40.16
C SER A 77 -15.11 5.54 -39.61
N PRO A 78 -14.65 4.56 -40.38
CA PRO A 78 -14.47 3.19 -39.87
C PRO A 78 -13.58 3.16 -38.59
N GLN A 79 -12.66 4.09 -38.46
CA GLN A 79 -11.85 4.27 -37.24
C GLN A 79 -12.66 4.80 -36.06
N ASP A 80 -13.57 5.78 -36.28
CA ASP A 80 -14.45 6.30 -35.25
C ASP A 80 -15.42 5.22 -34.74
N ALA A 81 -15.91 4.37 -35.65
CA ALA A 81 -16.78 3.24 -35.29
C ALA A 81 -16.03 2.22 -34.40
N VAL A 82 -14.79 1.87 -34.76
CA VAL A 82 -13.93 1.01 -33.90
C VAL A 82 -13.70 1.65 -32.55
N GLN A 83 -13.33 2.93 -32.54
CA GLN A 83 -13.04 3.64 -31.30
C GLN A 83 -14.28 3.71 -30.38
N HIS A 84 -15.45 3.92 -30.94
CA HIS A 84 -16.71 3.90 -30.22
C HIS A 84 -16.95 2.55 -29.51
N GLU A 85 -16.76 1.42 -30.19
CA GLU A 85 -16.94 0.09 -29.59
C GLU A 85 -15.84 -0.21 -28.56
N LEU A 86 -14.60 0.28 -28.74
CA LEU A 86 -13.55 0.19 -27.73
C LEU A 86 -13.90 0.96 -26.45
N ASP A 87 -14.48 2.15 -26.57
CA ASP A 87 -14.89 2.96 -25.42
C ASP A 87 -16.10 2.34 -24.71
N GLN A 88 -17.02 1.75 -25.44
CA GLN A 88 -18.11 0.95 -24.85
C GLN A 88 -17.58 -0.28 -24.11
N THR A 89 -16.60 -0.98 -24.69
CA THR A 89 -15.94 -2.12 -24.02
C THR A 89 -15.31 -1.69 -22.70
N ARG A 90 -14.52 -0.60 -22.69
CA ARG A 90 -13.90 -0.06 -21.47
C ARG A 90 -14.95 0.33 -20.42
N ALA A 91 -16.02 1.00 -20.85
CA ALA A 91 -17.11 1.39 -19.96
C ALA A 91 -17.86 0.19 -19.36
N ALA A 92 -18.09 -0.85 -20.14
CA ALA A 92 -18.72 -2.10 -19.68
C ALA A 92 -17.80 -2.85 -18.71
N LEU A 93 -16.50 -2.96 -19.01
CA LEU A 93 -15.49 -3.55 -18.10
C LEU A 93 -15.43 -2.81 -16.77
N ALA A 94 -15.50 -1.48 -16.79
CA ALA A 94 -15.50 -0.66 -15.58
C ALA A 94 -16.74 -0.88 -14.69
N ARG A 95 -17.89 -1.20 -15.30
CA ARG A 95 -19.12 -1.57 -14.59
C ARG A 95 -19.18 -3.05 -14.19
N GLY A 96 -18.23 -3.87 -14.64
CA GLY A 96 -18.25 -5.33 -14.43
C GLY A 96 -19.26 -6.07 -15.32
N ASP A 97 -19.82 -5.43 -16.32
CA ASP A 97 -20.75 -6.03 -17.28
C ASP A 97 -19.96 -6.75 -18.38
N LEU A 98 -19.56 -7.99 -18.08
CA LEU A 98 -18.74 -8.78 -18.99
C LEU A 98 -19.47 -9.15 -20.29
N LYS A 99 -20.81 -9.28 -20.25
CA LYS A 99 -21.59 -9.59 -21.45
C LYS A 99 -21.58 -8.40 -22.41
N ALA A 100 -21.90 -7.21 -21.93
CA ALA A 100 -21.86 -6.00 -22.75
C ALA A 100 -20.43 -5.69 -23.24
N ALA A 101 -19.41 -5.97 -22.43
CA ALA A 101 -18.01 -5.80 -22.82
C ALA A 101 -17.62 -6.74 -23.96
N ASP A 102 -18.04 -8.02 -23.88
CA ASP A 102 -17.77 -9.00 -24.93
C ASP A 102 -18.49 -8.64 -26.21
N GLU A 103 -19.78 -8.29 -26.15
CA GLU A 103 -20.57 -7.86 -27.32
C GLU A 103 -19.92 -6.66 -28.03
N ALA A 104 -19.47 -5.65 -27.30
CA ALA A 104 -18.84 -4.46 -27.84
C ALA A 104 -17.46 -4.78 -28.46
N VAL A 105 -16.62 -5.54 -27.78
CA VAL A 105 -15.28 -5.87 -28.30
C VAL A 105 -15.36 -6.76 -29.54
N GLN A 106 -16.32 -7.68 -29.61
CA GLN A 106 -16.53 -8.49 -30.82
C GLN A 106 -16.94 -7.62 -32.03
N LYS A 107 -17.76 -6.57 -31.81
CA LYS A 107 -18.06 -5.60 -32.87
C LYS A 107 -16.80 -4.84 -33.30
N ALA A 108 -15.97 -4.39 -32.33
CA ALA A 108 -14.72 -3.73 -32.68
C ALA A 108 -13.79 -4.64 -33.49
N LEU A 109 -13.67 -5.91 -33.13
CA LEU A 109 -12.89 -6.91 -33.86
C LEU A 109 -13.48 -7.25 -35.22
N HIS A 110 -14.80 -7.22 -35.37
CA HIS A 110 -15.48 -7.38 -36.70
C HIS A 110 -15.16 -6.20 -37.61
N LEU A 111 -15.16 -4.98 -37.08
CA LEU A 111 -14.83 -3.77 -37.85
C LEU A 111 -13.33 -3.71 -38.21
N ASN A 112 -12.46 -4.12 -37.29
CA ASN A 112 -11.01 -4.18 -37.50
C ASN A 112 -10.38 -5.38 -36.78
N PRO A 113 -10.26 -6.54 -37.46
CA PRO A 113 -9.65 -7.75 -36.87
C PRO A 113 -8.18 -7.62 -36.47
N ALA A 114 -7.48 -6.62 -37.00
CA ALA A 114 -6.08 -6.32 -36.71
C ALA A 114 -5.91 -5.15 -35.73
N SER A 115 -6.96 -4.75 -35.02
CA SER A 115 -6.84 -3.74 -33.95
C SER A 115 -6.18 -4.33 -32.73
N ALA A 116 -4.92 -3.99 -32.49
CA ALA A 116 -4.19 -4.44 -31.30
C ALA A 116 -4.93 -4.06 -29.99
N GLN A 117 -5.58 -2.90 -29.97
CA GLN A 117 -6.38 -2.45 -28.82
C GLN A 117 -7.63 -3.28 -28.61
N ALA A 118 -8.35 -3.66 -29.68
CA ALA A 118 -9.54 -4.51 -29.57
C ALA A 118 -9.15 -5.91 -29.09
N ILE A 119 -8.07 -6.47 -29.66
CA ILE A 119 -7.55 -7.79 -29.26
C ILE A 119 -7.13 -7.76 -27.78
N HIS A 120 -6.42 -6.73 -27.35
CA HIS A 120 -6.03 -6.56 -25.93
C HIS A 120 -7.26 -6.45 -25.02
N LEU A 121 -8.27 -5.62 -25.36
CA LEU A 121 -9.49 -5.51 -24.58
C LEU A 121 -10.27 -6.82 -24.52
N HIS A 122 -10.28 -7.62 -25.60
CA HIS A 122 -10.86 -8.97 -25.58
C HIS A 122 -10.11 -9.88 -24.58
N GLY A 123 -8.78 -9.82 -24.55
CA GLY A 123 -7.98 -10.49 -23.52
C GLY A 123 -8.37 -10.08 -22.10
N LEU A 124 -8.62 -8.79 -21.86
CA LEU A 124 -9.10 -8.30 -20.56
C LEU A 124 -10.51 -8.80 -20.20
N VAL A 125 -11.42 -8.87 -21.17
CA VAL A 125 -12.76 -9.47 -20.98
C VAL A 125 -12.64 -10.93 -20.57
N LEU A 126 -11.80 -11.71 -21.26
CA LEU A 126 -11.53 -13.11 -20.94
C LEU A 126 -10.90 -13.29 -19.56
N LEU A 127 -9.94 -12.43 -19.21
CA LEU A 127 -9.27 -12.48 -17.91
C LEU A 127 -10.25 -12.23 -16.76
N LYS A 128 -11.11 -11.20 -16.89
CA LYS A 128 -12.17 -10.93 -15.94
C LYS A 128 -13.25 -12.02 -15.93
N GLY A 129 -13.44 -12.71 -17.05
CA GLY A 129 -14.28 -13.90 -17.19
C GLY A 129 -13.66 -15.18 -16.64
N ARG A 130 -12.50 -15.09 -15.92
CA ARG A 130 -11.75 -16.21 -15.34
C ARG A 130 -11.22 -17.22 -16.36
N LYS A 131 -10.85 -16.76 -17.54
CA LYS A 131 -10.27 -17.54 -18.63
C LYS A 131 -8.82 -17.09 -18.92
N PRO A 132 -7.88 -17.27 -17.97
CA PRO A 132 -6.53 -16.69 -18.05
C PRO A 132 -5.72 -17.23 -19.23
N ASN A 133 -5.92 -18.48 -19.64
CA ASN A 133 -5.17 -19.05 -20.77
C ASN A 133 -5.62 -18.43 -22.09
N GLU A 134 -6.95 -18.30 -22.31
CA GLU A 134 -7.50 -17.63 -23.48
C GLU A 134 -7.11 -16.15 -23.51
N ALA A 135 -7.05 -15.49 -22.36
CA ALA A 135 -6.58 -14.11 -22.24
C ALA A 135 -5.10 -13.96 -22.64
N ALA A 136 -4.23 -14.86 -22.21
CA ALA A 136 -2.83 -14.86 -22.61
C ALA A 136 -2.67 -15.02 -24.12
N ASP A 137 -3.45 -15.90 -24.76
CA ASP A 137 -3.43 -16.08 -26.21
C ASP A 137 -3.81 -14.78 -26.95
N GLU A 138 -4.84 -14.06 -26.45
CA GLU A 138 -5.24 -12.77 -27.01
C GLU A 138 -4.16 -11.69 -26.77
N PHE A 139 -3.54 -11.63 -25.61
CA PHE A 139 -2.43 -10.69 -25.38
C PHE A 139 -1.25 -10.98 -26.31
N VAL A 140 -0.88 -12.24 -26.50
CA VAL A 140 0.14 -12.64 -27.49
C VAL A 140 -0.27 -12.26 -28.89
N ARG A 141 -1.55 -12.42 -29.26
CA ARG A 141 -2.08 -11.99 -30.56
C ARG A 141 -2.01 -10.47 -30.73
N ALA A 142 -2.34 -9.68 -29.69
CA ALA A 142 -2.20 -8.23 -29.71
C ALA A 142 -0.73 -7.80 -29.91
N LEU A 143 0.21 -8.49 -29.28
CA LEU A 143 1.64 -8.25 -29.41
C LEU A 143 2.22 -8.67 -30.79
N LYS A 144 1.60 -9.61 -31.49
CA LYS A 144 1.95 -9.88 -32.89
C LYS A 144 1.60 -8.71 -33.82
N VAL A 145 0.54 -7.97 -33.50
CA VAL A 145 0.13 -6.77 -34.24
C VAL A 145 0.95 -5.54 -33.83
N LYS A 146 1.14 -5.35 -32.53
CA LYS A 146 1.88 -4.23 -31.95
C LYS A 146 2.89 -4.75 -30.92
N PRO A 147 4.13 -5.08 -31.33
CA PRO A 147 5.14 -5.66 -30.42
C PRO A 147 5.51 -4.77 -29.21
N ALA A 148 5.50 -3.46 -29.36
CA ALA A 148 5.74 -2.48 -28.31
C ALA A 148 4.43 -1.95 -27.71
N PHE A 149 3.59 -2.87 -27.19
CA PHE A 149 2.33 -2.53 -26.54
C PHE A 149 2.46 -2.81 -25.04
N ALA A 150 2.87 -1.77 -24.29
CA ALA A 150 3.25 -1.88 -22.89
C ALA A 150 2.14 -2.48 -22.02
N GLU A 151 0.89 -2.04 -22.22
CA GLU A 151 -0.26 -2.55 -21.46
C GLU A 151 -0.50 -4.04 -21.73
N ALA A 152 -0.42 -4.50 -22.97
CA ALA A 152 -0.58 -5.92 -23.30
C ALA A 152 0.57 -6.78 -22.76
N LEU A 153 1.81 -6.25 -22.74
CA LEU A 153 2.96 -6.91 -22.14
C LEU A 153 2.81 -7.03 -20.62
N HIS A 154 2.32 -5.98 -19.96
CA HIS A 154 2.06 -5.96 -18.54
C HIS A 154 0.96 -6.98 -18.16
N ASP A 155 -0.20 -6.95 -18.83
CA ASP A 155 -1.31 -7.85 -18.53
C ASP A 155 -0.95 -9.33 -18.82
N LEU A 156 -0.13 -9.58 -19.84
CA LEU A 156 0.43 -10.91 -20.10
C LEU A 156 1.35 -11.37 -18.98
N ALA A 157 2.14 -10.45 -18.43
CA ALA A 157 3.01 -10.75 -17.29
C ALA A 157 2.23 -11.09 -16.03
N GLU A 158 1.12 -10.37 -15.76
CA GLU A 158 0.22 -10.73 -14.65
C GLU A 158 -0.31 -12.17 -14.79
N VAL A 159 -0.72 -12.56 -16.00
CA VAL A 159 -1.18 -13.93 -16.26
C VAL A 159 -0.05 -14.94 -16.04
N TYR A 160 1.16 -14.66 -16.52
CA TYR A 160 2.31 -15.55 -16.31
C TYR A 160 2.68 -15.65 -14.82
N ALA A 161 2.67 -14.56 -14.09
CA ALA A 161 2.92 -14.56 -12.65
C ALA A 161 1.88 -15.41 -11.89
N ALA A 162 0.59 -15.27 -12.24
CA ALA A 162 -0.48 -16.08 -11.66
C ALA A 162 -0.35 -17.58 -11.97
N GLN A 163 0.28 -17.95 -13.09
CA GLN A 163 0.59 -19.33 -13.48
C GLN A 163 1.89 -19.85 -12.86
N GLY A 164 2.61 -19.03 -12.08
CA GLY A 164 3.93 -19.40 -11.53
C GLY A 164 5.08 -19.36 -12.55
N LYS A 165 4.85 -18.82 -13.74
CA LYS A 165 5.85 -18.64 -14.80
C LYS A 165 6.63 -17.33 -14.57
N SER A 166 7.44 -17.31 -13.51
CA SER A 166 8.11 -16.09 -13.05
C SER A 166 9.12 -15.53 -14.06
N ALA A 167 9.81 -16.37 -14.79
CA ALA A 167 10.80 -15.93 -15.78
C ALA A 167 10.13 -15.24 -16.98
N GLU A 168 9.03 -15.80 -17.48
CA GLU A 168 8.23 -15.24 -18.56
C GLU A 168 7.56 -13.92 -18.11
N ALA A 169 7.06 -13.85 -16.87
CA ALA A 169 6.50 -12.63 -16.31
C ALA A 169 7.57 -11.53 -16.23
N GLN A 170 8.76 -11.83 -15.72
CA GLN A 170 9.86 -10.88 -15.66
C GLN A 170 10.26 -10.36 -17.04
N GLN A 171 10.36 -11.25 -18.03
CA GLN A 171 10.67 -10.85 -19.40
C GLN A 171 9.61 -9.94 -20.01
N ALA A 172 8.33 -10.24 -19.77
CA ALA A 172 7.22 -9.44 -20.27
C ALA A 172 7.18 -8.05 -19.63
N LEU A 173 7.38 -7.94 -18.28
CA LEU A 173 7.46 -6.67 -17.58
C LEU A 173 8.67 -5.82 -18.03
N THR A 174 9.82 -6.45 -18.24
CA THR A 174 10.99 -5.74 -18.77
C THR A 174 10.70 -5.15 -20.15
N LYS A 175 10.10 -5.94 -21.05
CA LYS A 175 9.68 -5.44 -22.36
C LYS A 175 8.60 -4.34 -22.28
N ALA A 176 7.70 -4.42 -21.30
CA ALA A 176 6.70 -3.37 -21.08
C ALA A 176 7.35 -2.03 -20.71
N ILE A 177 8.36 -2.07 -19.85
CA ILE A 177 9.17 -0.89 -19.47
C ILE A 177 9.99 -0.37 -20.66
N GLU A 178 10.54 -1.25 -21.47
CA GLU A 178 11.25 -0.87 -22.72
C GLU A 178 10.31 -0.21 -23.72
N ALA A 179 9.06 -0.71 -23.84
CA ALA A 179 8.03 -0.18 -24.74
C ALA A 179 7.47 1.16 -24.28
N ASP A 180 7.23 1.30 -22.99
CA ASP A 180 6.87 2.58 -22.33
C ASP A 180 7.64 2.76 -21.02
N PRO A 181 8.74 3.53 -21.03
CA PRO A 181 9.52 3.83 -19.84
C PRO A 181 8.76 4.62 -18.75
N LYS A 182 7.51 5.03 -18.99
CA LYS A 182 6.66 5.71 -18.01
C LYS A 182 5.54 4.82 -17.47
N HIS A 183 5.48 3.56 -17.86
CA HIS A 183 4.46 2.61 -17.40
C HIS A 183 4.74 2.19 -15.95
N VAL A 184 4.17 2.90 -15.02
CA VAL A 184 4.40 2.78 -13.56
C VAL A 184 4.08 1.39 -13.04
N GLU A 185 2.97 0.81 -13.48
CA GLU A 185 2.49 -0.51 -13.07
C GLU A 185 3.52 -1.60 -13.37
N SER A 186 4.17 -1.54 -14.53
CA SER A 186 5.21 -2.52 -14.89
C SER A 186 6.44 -2.44 -13.99
N TYR A 187 6.87 -1.24 -13.58
CA TYR A 187 7.95 -1.13 -12.61
C TYR A 187 7.54 -1.70 -11.25
N LEU A 188 6.33 -1.40 -10.80
CA LEU A 188 5.84 -1.84 -9.50
C LEU A 188 5.78 -3.37 -9.43
N ASP A 189 5.20 -4.00 -10.47
CA ASP A 189 5.03 -5.44 -10.49
C ASP A 189 6.35 -6.17 -10.74
N LEU A 190 7.27 -5.60 -11.54
CA LEU A 190 8.62 -6.15 -11.70
C LEU A 190 9.40 -6.09 -10.38
N ALA A 191 9.30 -4.99 -9.63
CA ALA A 191 9.96 -4.88 -8.34
C ALA A 191 9.41 -5.90 -7.33
N LYS A 192 8.08 -6.05 -7.25
CA LYS A 192 7.42 -7.07 -6.42
C LYS A 192 7.82 -8.49 -6.83
N LEU A 193 7.96 -8.74 -8.13
CA LEU A 193 8.42 -10.03 -8.62
C LEU A 193 9.85 -10.33 -8.14
N HIS A 194 10.77 -9.36 -8.23
CA HIS A 194 12.13 -9.49 -7.69
C HIS A 194 12.13 -9.71 -6.16
N GLU A 195 11.24 -9.01 -5.40
CA GLU A 195 11.09 -9.27 -3.96
C GLU A 195 10.66 -10.71 -3.68
N SER A 196 9.70 -11.23 -4.45
CA SER A 196 9.21 -12.61 -4.30
C SER A 196 10.28 -13.65 -4.59
N GLN A 197 11.25 -13.32 -5.45
CA GLN A 197 12.42 -14.12 -5.80
C GLN A 197 13.59 -13.92 -4.82
N HIS A 198 13.43 -13.06 -3.81
CA HIS A 198 14.49 -12.66 -2.88
C HIS A 198 15.69 -11.96 -3.55
N ASP A 199 15.49 -11.37 -4.73
CA ASP A 199 16.50 -10.55 -5.43
C ASP A 199 16.37 -9.08 -5.01
N ALA A 200 16.82 -8.77 -3.80
CA ALA A 200 16.76 -7.43 -3.26
C ALA A 200 17.53 -6.38 -4.11
N PRO A 201 18.72 -6.67 -4.67
CA PRO A 201 19.41 -5.72 -5.55
C PRO A 201 18.59 -5.33 -6.79
N ALA A 202 17.97 -6.32 -7.47
CA ALA A 202 17.13 -6.04 -8.64
C ALA A 202 15.86 -5.29 -8.26
N ALA A 203 15.21 -5.63 -7.14
CA ALA A 203 14.06 -4.92 -6.62
C ALA A 203 14.39 -3.45 -6.32
N ILE A 204 15.49 -3.18 -5.59
CA ILE A 204 15.96 -1.81 -5.29
C ILE A 204 16.14 -1.01 -6.58
N LYS A 205 16.86 -1.56 -7.56
CA LYS A 205 17.08 -0.89 -8.85
C LYS A 205 15.76 -0.58 -9.57
N THR A 206 14.82 -1.50 -9.53
CA THR A 206 13.52 -1.33 -10.19
C THR A 206 12.67 -0.26 -9.49
N TYR A 207 12.63 -0.24 -8.15
CA TYR A 207 11.97 0.86 -7.42
C TYR A 207 12.63 2.21 -7.64
N GLN A 208 13.96 2.27 -7.76
CA GLN A 208 14.64 3.51 -8.15
C GLN A 208 14.22 3.99 -9.53
N GLY A 209 14.02 3.07 -10.49
CA GLY A 209 13.47 3.37 -11.81
C GLY A 209 12.05 3.95 -11.73
N LEU A 210 11.17 3.33 -10.94
CA LEU A 210 9.83 3.84 -10.64
C LEU A 210 9.87 5.26 -10.08
N LEU A 211 10.74 5.50 -9.10
CA LEU A 211 10.86 6.78 -8.39
C LEU A 211 11.55 7.89 -9.21
N ALA A 212 12.19 7.54 -10.30
CA ALA A 212 12.66 8.50 -11.30
C ALA A 212 11.49 9.10 -12.11
N ILE A 213 10.41 8.31 -12.30
CA ILE A 213 9.19 8.71 -13.03
C ILE A 213 8.19 9.37 -12.08
N GLN A 214 7.96 8.74 -10.93
CA GLN A 214 7.06 9.21 -9.88
C GLN A 214 7.80 9.38 -8.54
N PRO A 215 8.47 10.51 -8.32
CA PRO A 215 9.33 10.72 -7.15
C PRO A 215 8.64 10.62 -5.79
N THR A 216 7.31 10.71 -5.76
CA THR A 216 6.49 10.66 -4.54
C THR A 216 5.60 9.44 -4.48
N HIS A 217 5.84 8.39 -5.28
CA HIS A 217 5.04 7.18 -5.26
C HIS A 217 5.17 6.48 -3.90
N ALA A 218 4.08 6.46 -3.12
CA ALA A 218 4.12 6.05 -1.71
C ALA A 218 4.59 4.61 -1.51
N GLU A 219 4.01 3.67 -2.25
CA GLU A 219 4.37 2.25 -2.17
C GLU A 219 5.82 2.03 -2.61
N GLY A 220 6.25 2.65 -3.71
CA GLY A 220 7.64 2.54 -4.18
C GLY A 220 8.66 3.08 -3.19
N LEU A 221 8.36 4.23 -2.54
CA LEU A 221 9.22 4.78 -1.49
C LEU A 221 9.26 3.88 -0.25
N PHE A 222 8.12 3.35 0.16
CA PHE A 222 8.05 2.49 1.35
C PHE A 222 8.79 1.16 1.14
N SER A 223 8.54 0.49 0.01
CA SER A 223 9.23 -0.76 -0.33
C SER A 223 10.73 -0.57 -0.49
N LEU A 224 11.15 0.51 -1.19
CA LEU A 224 12.57 0.83 -1.33
C LEU A 224 13.24 1.04 0.04
N ALA A 225 12.63 1.83 0.92
CA ALA A 225 13.19 2.08 2.25
C ALA A 225 13.28 0.80 3.09
N THR A 226 12.28 -0.07 2.98
CA THR A 226 12.25 -1.36 3.69
C THR A 226 13.36 -2.28 3.20
N LEU A 227 13.57 -2.37 1.88
CA LEU A 227 14.65 -3.16 1.30
C LEU A 227 16.03 -2.62 1.68
N GLN A 228 16.20 -1.30 1.67
CA GLN A 228 17.43 -0.63 2.10
C GLN A 228 17.73 -0.87 3.59
N ASP A 229 16.71 -0.82 4.48
CA ASP A 229 16.90 -1.16 5.92
C ASP A 229 17.34 -2.62 6.09
N HIS A 230 16.72 -3.55 5.35
CA HIS A 230 17.09 -4.97 5.38
C HIS A 230 18.50 -5.23 4.81
N ALA A 231 18.91 -4.46 3.81
CA ALA A 231 20.27 -4.53 3.24
C ALA A 231 21.33 -3.87 4.13
N GLY A 232 20.92 -3.21 5.23
CA GLY A 232 21.83 -2.46 6.12
C GLY A 232 22.22 -1.08 5.58
N GLU A 233 21.60 -0.62 4.51
CA GLU A 233 21.79 0.71 3.90
C GLU A 233 21.06 1.79 4.70
N THR A 234 21.35 1.89 6.00
CA THR A 234 20.58 2.68 6.97
C THR A 234 20.42 4.15 6.56
N LYS A 235 21.49 4.76 5.98
CA LYS A 235 21.43 6.15 5.55
C LYS A 235 20.48 6.34 4.37
N ALA A 236 20.57 5.49 3.36
CA ALA A 236 19.69 5.54 2.19
C ALA A 236 18.22 5.29 2.57
N ALA A 237 17.96 4.32 3.46
CA ALA A 237 16.63 4.05 3.99
C ALA A 237 16.02 5.27 4.71
N ALA A 238 16.82 5.95 5.56
CA ALA A 238 16.37 7.15 6.27
C ALA A 238 16.03 8.30 5.29
N GLU A 239 16.87 8.53 4.28
CA GLU A 239 16.62 9.53 3.24
C GLU A 239 15.34 9.22 2.44
N THR A 240 15.13 7.94 2.11
CA THR A 240 13.93 7.48 1.39
C THR A 240 12.67 7.65 2.24
N LEU A 241 12.72 7.31 3.55
CA LEU A 241 11.62 7.52 4.49
C LEU A 241 11.32 9.01 4.71
N ALA A 242 12.34 9.87 4.79
CA ALA A 242 12.14 11.31 4.90
C ALA A 242 11.41 11.89 3.67
N ARG A 243 11.71 11.39 2.47
CA ARG A 243 10.95 11.74 1.26
C ARG A 243 9.50 11.25 1.35
N LEU A 244 9.29 10.02 1.81
CA LEU A 244 7.96 9.43 1.95
C LEU A 244 7.11 10.19 2.97
N THR A 245 7.61 10.42 4.17
CA THR A 245 6.88 11.11 5.24
C THR A 245 6.62 12.58 4.92
N LYS A 246 7.50 13.23 4.16
CA LYS A 246 7.27 14.58 3.64
C LYS A 246 6.16 14.62 2.60
N ALA A 247 6.14 13.68 1.66
CA ALA A 247 5.12 13.63 0.60
C ALA A 247 3.78 13.10 1.11
N HIS A 248 3.81 12.16 2.06
CA HIS A 248 2.66 11.46 2.62
C HIS A 248 2.68 11.50 4.15
N PRO A 249 2.38 12.64 4.80
CA PRO A 249 2.48 12.80 6.25
C PRO A 249 1.58 11.85 7.07
N LYS A 250 0.54 11.29 6.44
CA LYS A 250 -0.38 10.32 7.06
C LYS A 250 0.00 8.85 6.82
N HIS A 251 1.19 8.58 6.29
CA HIS A 251 1.65 7.20 6.09
C HIS A 251 2.20 6.64 7.40
N ALA A 252 1.34 5.99 8.18
CA ALA A 252 1.66 5.51 9.53
C ALA A 252 2.84 4.53 9.56
N ASP A 253 2.86 3.56 8.63
CA ASP A 253 3.91 2.54 8.58
C ASP A 253 5.29 3.14 8.26
N ALA A 254 5.34 4.24 7.47
CA ALA A 254 6.59 4.95 7.21
C ALA A 254 7.13 5.64 8.48
N TRP A 255 6.24 6.29 9.23
CA TRP A 255 6.61 6.88 10.52
C TRP A 255 7.04 5.81 11.53
N TYR A 256 6.35 4.69 11.58
CA TYR A 256 6.72 3.57 12.44
C TYR A 256 8.11 3.03 12.10
N LEU A 257 8.41 2.81 10.81
CA LEU A 257 9.73 2.35 10.37
C LEU A 257 10.81 3.40 10.67
N THR A 258 10.52 4.69 10.51
CA THR A 258 11.42 5.79 10.90
C THR A 258 11.75 5.70 12.40
N GLY A 259 10.74 5.50 13.26
CA GLY A 259 10.92 5.34 14.69
C GLY A 259 11.81 4.15 15.04
N ARG A 260 11.56 2.99 14.44
CA ARG A 260 12.40 1.79 14.60
C ARG A 260 13.86 2.00 14.19
N MET A 261 14.08 2.71 13.10
CA MET A 261 15.43 3.03 12.63
C MET A 261 16.13 4.01 13.58
N ALA A 262 15.40 4.97 14.15
CA ALA A 262 15.92 5.88 15.16
C ALA A 262 16.29 5.14 16.47
N GLU A 263 15.46 4.19 16.92
CA GLU A 263 15.80 3.31 18.06
C GLU A 263 17.09 2.50 17.83
N LYS A 264 17.25 1.91 16.63
CA LYS A 264 18.49 1.19 16.27
C LYS A 264 19.74 2.06 16.40
N ARG A 265 19.61 3.38 16.19
CA ARG A 265 20.69 4.36 16.35
C ARG A 265 20.77 4.94 17.77
N ASN A 266 19.90 4.47 18.70
CA ASN A 266 19.73 5.00 20.05
C ASN A 266 19.31 6.48 20.08
N ASP A 267 18.68 6.98 19.01
CA ASP A 267 18.07 8.31 18.95
C ASP A 267 16.62 8.24 19.45
N LEU A 268 16.46 8.20 20.78
CA LEU A 268 15.15 8.08 21.41
C LEU A 268 14.29 9.34 21.22
N VAL A 269 14.87 10.49 20.88
CA VAL A 269 14.12 11.73 20.61
C VAL A 269 13.43 11.62 19.25
N GLU A 270 14.19 11.28 18.23
CA GLU A 270 13.64 11.05 16.88
C GLU A 270 12.65 9.88 16.90
N ALA A 271 12.96 8.78 17.59
CA ALA A 271 12.10 7.62 17.71
C ALA A 271 10.72 7.99 18.30
N ALA A 272 10.71 8.69 19.44
CA ALA A 272 9.46 9.14 20.06
C ALA A 272 8.67 10.08 19.17
N TYR A 273 9.33 11.00 18.46
CA TYR A 273 8.67 11.87 17.50
C TYR A 273 8.00 11.05 16.38
N ALA A 274 8.72 10.11 15.78
CA ALA A 274 8.22 9.31 14.67
C ALA A 274 7.05 8.41 15.10
N TYR A 275 7.15 7.74 16.27
CA TYR A 275 6.04 6.94 16.78
C TYR A 275 4.80 7.79 17.10
N LYS A 276 4.97 9.02 17.60
CA LYS A 276 3.84 9.96 17.78
C LYS A 276 3.16 10.28 16.45
N GLN A 277 3.92 10.49 15.37
CA GLN A 277 3.34 10.69 14.05
C GLN A 277 2.61 9.42 13.54
N ALA A 278 3.19 8.24 13.81
CA ALA A 278 2.60 6.97 13.43
C ALA A 278 1.23 6.75 14.09
N VAL A 279 1.12 6.93 15.42
CA VAL A 279 -0.16 6.77 16.15
C VAL A 279 -1.15 7.88 15.82
N ALA A 280 -0.69 9.09 15.50
CA ALA A 280 -1.57 10.17 15.04
C ALA A 280 -2.17 9.86 13.66
N ALA A 281 -1.41 9.21 12.77
CA ALA A 281 -1.88 8.79 11.46
C ALA A 281 -2.76 7.53 11.52
N LYS A 282 -2.44 6.59 12.41
CA LYS A 282 -3.14 5.32 12.60
C LYS A 282 -3.24 5.01 14.10
N PRO A 283 -4.34 5.41 14.76
CA PRO A 283 -4.51 5.27 16.21
C PRO A 283 -4.56 3.83 16.73
N ASP A 284 -4.82 2.85 15.88
CA ASP A 284 -4.84 1.41 16.21
C ASP A 284 -3.49 0.70 15.97
N LEU A 285 -2.41 1.45 15.78
CA LEU A 285 -1.07 0.90 15.56
C LEU A 285 -0.43 0.54 16.91
N VAL A 286 -0.80 -0.63 17.43
CA VAL A 286 -0.43 -1.14 18.76
C VAL A 286 1.07 -1.10 19.00
N ASP A 287 1.87 -1.56 18.04
CA ASP A 287 3.33 -1.61 18.18
C ASP A 287 3.95 -0.21 18.35
N ALA A 288 3.37 0.82 17.72
CA ALA A 288 3.85 2.19 17.86
C ALA A 288 3.52 2.76 19.25
N HIS A 289 2.31 2.51 19.77
CA HIS A 289 1.95 2.85 21.15
C HIS A 289 2.86 2.16 22.15
N TYR A 290 3.10 0.86 21.97
CA TYR A 290 3.98 0.10 22.87
C TYR A 290 5.39 0.68 22.90
N ASN A 291 6.01 0.91 21.75
CA ASN A 291 7.36 1.46 21.67
C ASN A 291 7.43 2.89 22.21
N LEU A 292 6.43 3.71 21.95
CA LEU A 292 6.35 5.07 22.51
C LEU A 292 6.21 5.05 24.03
N GLY A 293 5.35 4.19 24.56
CA GLY A 293 5.20 3.97 26.01
C GLY A 293 6.52 3.51 26.67
N PHE A 294 7.22 2.59 26.00
CA PHE A 294 8.53 2.13 26.47
C PHE A 294 9.57 3.26 26.53
N ILE A 295 9.63 4.10 25.48
CA ILE A 295 10.52 5.28 25.46
C ILE A 295 10.15 6.25 26.57
N TYR A 296 8.88 6.57 26.77
CA TYR A 296 8.43 7.46 27.84
C TYR A 296 8.77 6.90 29.22
N ARG A 297 8.54 5.60 29.43
CA ARG A 297 8.95 4.93 30.68
C ARG A 297 10.45 5.08 30.94
N SER A 298 11.29 4.84 29.93
CA SER A 298 12.76 4.96 30.05
C SER A 298 13.22 6.39 30.36
N GLN A 299 12.43 7.40 29.98
CA GLN A 299 12.65 8.81 30.25
C GLN A 299 12.06 9.26 31.61
N GLY A 300 11.41 8.36 32.36
CA GLY A 300 10.72 8.70 33.61
C GLY A 300 9.41 9.50 33.43
N LYS A 301 8.89 9.57 32.22
CA LYS A 301 7.62 10.22 31.88
C LYS A 301 6.46 9.27 32.12
N SER A 302 6.17 9.01 33.41
CA SER A 302 5.25 7.95 33.83
C SER A 302 3.83 8.15 33.32
N THR A 303 3.30 9.37 33.35
CA THR A 303 1.92 9.68 32.88
C THR A 303 1.78 9.48 31.37
N GLU A 304 2.77 9.88 30.58
CA GLU A 304 2.76 9.65 29.14
C GLU A 304 2.90 8.16 28.82
N ALA A 305 3.76 7.44 29.55
CA ALA A 305 3.94 6.00 29.39
C ALA A 305 2.64 5.22 29.71
N GLU A 306 1.98 5.56 30.83
CA GLU A 306 0.68 5.01 31.21
C GLU A 306 -0.32 5.13 30.06
N ARG A 307 -0.49 6.33 29.54
CA ARG A 307 -1.46 6.58 28.46
C ARG A 307 -1.19 5.70 27.25
N GLU A 308 0.07 5.59 26.82
CA GLU A 308 0.39 4.79 25.64
C GLU A 308 0.19 3.28 25.89
N PHE A 309 0.55 2.76 27.09
CA PHE A 309 0.29 1.35 27.40
C PHE A 309 -1.21 1.05 27.56
N LEU A 310 -2.00 1.97 28.07
CA LEU A 310 -3.46 1.83 28.11
C LEU A 310 -4.06 1.78 26.70
N GLU A 311 -3.54 2.55 25.74
CA GLU A 311 -3.95 2.43 24.33
C GLU A 311 -3.57 1.07 23.74
N VAL A 312 -2.39 0.52 24.06
CA VAL A 312 -2.05 -0.87 23.69
C VAL A 312 -3.10 -1.84 24.21
N LEU A 313 -3.46 -1.75 25.50
CA LEU A 313 -4.42 -2.66 26.13
C LEU A 313 -5.86 -2.43 25.66
N ARG A 314 -6.21 -1.23 25.21
CA ARG A 314 -7.50 -0.95 24.60
C ARG A 314 -7.70 -1.74 23.30
N TYR A 315 -6.66 -1.84 22.47
CA TYR A 315 -6.72 -2.58 21.20
C TYR A 315 -6.38 -4.07 21.35
N GLN A 316 -5.50 -4.40 22.30
CA GLN A 316 -5.05 -5.77 22.59
C GLN A 316 -5.04 -6.03 24.10
N PRO A 317 -6.19 -6.34 24.72
CA PRO A 317 -6.27 -6.56 26.17
C PRO A 317 -5.40 -7.72 26.70
N GLY A 318 -5.00 -8.63 25.83
CA GLY A 318 -4.13 -9.77 26.18
C GLY A 318 -2.62 -9.52 25.97
N TYR A 319 -2.18 -8.26 25.85
CA TYR A 319 -0.77 -7.94 25.60
C TYR A 319 0.03 -7.99 26.91
N ALA A 320 0.56 -9.17 27.26
CA ALA A 320 1.24 -9.40 28.56
C ALA A 320 2.41 -8.44 28.82
N GLU A 321 3.17 -8.09 27.78
CA GLU A 321 4.29 -7.16 27.88
C GLU A 321 3.82 -5.71 28.21
N ALA A 322 2.65 -5.30 27.76
CA ALA A 322 2.08 -4.00 28.10
C ALA A 322 1.61 -3.98 29.57
N HIS A 323 0.95 -5.05 30.03
CA HIS A 323 0.60 -5.20 31.45
C HIS A 323 1.84 -5.14 32.34
N LEU A 324 2.91 -5.86 31.98
CA LEU A 324 4.16 -5.81 32.72
C LEU A 324 4.72 -4.38 32.82
N ASN A 325 4.79 -3.69 31.68
CA ASN A 325 5.33 -2.33 31.62
C ASN A 325 4.45 -1.32 32.38
N LEU A 326 3.13 -1.47 32.30
CA LEU A 326 2.18 -0.66 33.06
C LEU A 326 2.33 -0.89 34.56
N GLY A 327 2.54 -2.14 35.00
CA GLY A 327 2.88 -2.46 36.38
C GLY A 327 4.15 -1.74 36.90
N VAL A 328 5.19 -1.67 36.03
CA VAL A 328 6.41 -0.91 36.34
C VAL A 328 6.11 0.59 36.45
N VAL A 329 5.30 1.13 35.54
CA VAL A 329 4.90 2.55 35.55
C VAL A 329 4.10 2.86 36.80
N TYR A 330 3.09 2.07 37.18
CA TYR A 330 2.30 2.29 38.40
C TYR A 330 3.15 2.16 39.66
N THR A 331 4.11 1.24 39.69
CA THR A 331 5.09 1.15 40.81
C THR A 331 5.87 2.45 40.94
N SER A 332 6.35 3.04 39.86
CA SER A 332 7.09 4.31 39.87
C SER A 332 6.23 5.51 40.32
N MET A 333 4.90 5.42 40.07
CA MET A 333 3.94 6.44 40.51
C MET A 333 3.44 6.23 41.94
N GLY A 334 3.83 5.13 42.61
CA GLY A 334 3.34 4.79 43.94
C GLY A 334 1.92 4.19 43.94
N MET A 335 1.35 3.88 42.82
CA MET A 335 0.00 3.29 42.63
C MET A 335 0.13 1.77 42.81
N LEU A 336 0.34 1.32 44.04
CA LEU A 336 0.77 -0.06 44.33
C LEU A 336 -0.31 -1.10 44.07
N ASP A 337 -1.59 -0.76 44.24
CA ASP A 337 -2.71 -1.70 43.99
C ASP A 337 -2.92 -1.92 42.50
N GLU A 338 -2.77 -0.87 41.72
CA GLU A 338 -2.81 -0.92 40.24
C GLU A 338 -1.61 -1.72 39.73
N ALA A 339 -0.42 -1.47 40.24
CA ALA A 339 0.82 -2.18 39.89
C ALA A 339 0.66 -3.70 40.10
N GLU A 340 0.13 -4.11 41.27
CA GLU A 340 -0.08 -5.54 41.58
C GLU A 340 -1.03 -6.19 40.58
N ARG A 341 -2.15 -5.52 40.24
CA ARG A 341 -3.10 -6.04 39.25
C ARG A 341 -2.46 -6.24 37.89
N GLU A 342 -1.67 -5.25 37.45
CA GLU A 342 -1.05 -5.31 36.13
C GLU A 342 0.04 -6.38 36.05
N TYR A 343 0.87 -6.53 37.08
CA TYR A 343 1.84 -7.62 37.15
C TYR A 343 1.16 -9.00 37.19
N ALA A 344 0.07 -9.13 37.99
CA ALA A 344 -0.71 -10.37 38.04
C ALA A 344 -1.33 -10.71 36.68
N SER A 345 -1.85 -9.72 35.96
CA SER A 345 -2.36 -9.90 34.60
C SER A 345 -1.26 -10.38 33.65
N ALA A 346 -0.06 -9.80 33.70
CA ALA A 346 1.05 -10.22 32.86
C ALA A 346 1.43 -11.69 33.05
N VAL A 347 1.53 -12.17 34.31
CA VAL A 347 1.86 -13.58 34.60
C VAL A 347 0.70 -14.52 34.32
N ALA A 348 -0.55 -14.06 34.46
CA ALA A 348 -1.74 -14.87 34.13
C ALA A 348 -1.88 -15.08 32.61
N LEU A 349 -1.64 -14.03 31.82
CA LEU A 349 -1.71 -14.08 30.36
C LEU A 349 -0.56 -14.87 29.74
N LYS A 350 0.61 -14.84 30.36
CA LYS A 350 1.81 -15.53 29.86
C LYS A 350 2.59 -16.16 31.03
N PRO A 351 2.16 -17.35 31.49
CA PRO A 351 2.76 -18.03 32.66
C PRO A 351 4.24 -18.40 32.49
N GLU A 352 4.75 -18.45 31.26
CA GLU A 352 6.16 -18.69 30.94
C GLU A 352 6.98 -17.39 30.79
N TYR A 353 6.42 -16.24 31.14
CA TYR A 353 7.10 -14.95 31.02
C TYR A 353 8.01 -14.69 32.24
N ALA A 354 9.24 -15.18 32.18
CA ALA A 354 10.21 -15.10 33.27
C ALA A 354 10.37 -13.69 33.82
N GLU A 355 10.50 -12.67 32.95
CA GLU A 355 10.66 -11.27 33.37
C GLU A 355 9.46 -10.76 34.17
N ALA A 356 8.23 -11.18 33.85
CA ALA A 356 7.04 -10.81 34.62
C ALA A 356 7.07 -11.39 36.03
N HIS A 357 7.46 -12.65 36.17
CA HIS A 357 7.65 -13.28 37.48
C HIS A 357 8.76 -12.59 38.31
N TYR A 358 9.88 -12.23 37.64
CA TYR A 358 10.94 -11.47 38.31
C TYR A 358 10.44 -10.13 38.87
N ASN A 359 9.77 -9.31 38.02
CA ASN A 359 9.29 -8.00 38.42
C ASN A 359 8.18 -8.09 39.49
N LEU A 360 7.27 -9.05 39.39
CA LEU A 360 6.26 -9.30 40.43
C LEU A 360 6.90 -9.75 41.75
N GLY A 361 7.95 -10.57 41.68
CA GLY A 361 8.74 -10.96 42.85
C GLY A 361 9.40 -9.76 43.53
N VAL A 362 10.07 -8.90 42.78
CA VAL A 362 10.66 -7.64 43.24
C VAL A 362 9.61 -6.71 43.84
N PHE A 363 8.46 -6.61 43.20
CA PHE A 363 7.34 -5.82 43.71
C PHE A 363 6.83 -6.29 45.06
N TYR A 364 6.60 -7.60 45.26
CA TYR A 364 6.20 -8.15 46.53
C TYR A 364 7.25 -7.97 47.61
N GLU A 365 8.53 -8.16 47.29
CA GLU A 365 9.62 -8.00 48.26
C GLU A 365 9.76 -6.53 48.70
N LEU A 366 9.85 -5.60 47.78
CA LEU A 366 10.24 -4.23 48.07
C LEU A 366 9.07 -3.32 48.44
N HIS A 367 7.89 -3.51 47.81
CA HIS A 367 6.75 -2.60 47.96
C HIS A 367 5.66 -3.15 48.85
N ARG A 368 5.36 -4.47 48.81
CA ARG A 368 4.38 -5.11 49.68
C ARG A 368 4.97 -5.70 50.94
N LYS A 369 6.30 -5.86 51.02
CA LYS A 369 7.01 -6.53 52.12
C LYS A 369 6.49 -7.95 52.37
N ASP A 370 6.05 -8.63 51.33
CA ASP A 370 5.49 -9.98 51.35
C ASP A 370 6.50 -10.98 50.78
N MET A 371 7.40 -11.40 51.64
CA MET A 371 8.47 -12.33 51.29
C MET A 371 7.94 -13.71 50.80
N PRO A 372 6.89 -14.30 51.43
CA PRO A 372 6.32 -15.55 50.92
C PRO A 372 5.86 -15.46 49.44
N ARG A 373 5.11 -14.40 49.08
CA ARG A 373 4.70 -14.20 47.68
C ARG A 373 5.89 -13.88 46.76
N ALA A 374 6.82 -13.11 47.22
CA ALA A 374 8.06 -12.82 46.48
C ALA A 374 8.84 -14.10 46.14
N LEU A 375 9.05 -14.99 47.14
CA LEU A 375 9.73 -16.26 46.94
C LEU A 375 9.01 -17.20 45.92
N ALA A 376 7.70 -17.22 45.95
CA ALA A 376 6.93 -18.00 44.97
C ALA A 376 7.22 -17.54 43.53
N GLN A 377 7.26 -16.22 43.33
CA GLN A 377 7.54 -15.66 41.99
C GLN A 377 9.02 -15.84 41.59
N TYR A 378 9.95 -15.70 42.50
CA TYR A 378 11.38 -15.92 42.25
C TYR A 378 11.69 -17.38 41.92
N ARG A 379 11.00 -18.35 42.55
CA ARG A 379 11.12 -19.78 42.21
C ARG A 379 10.65 -20.01 40.78
N LYS A 380 9.51 -19.41 40.42
CA LYS A 380 8.97 -19.53 39.05
C LYS A 380 9.91 -18.90 38.01
N TYR A 381 10.47 -17.74 38.30
CA TYR A 381 11.50 -17.10 37.47
C TYR A 381 12.67 -18.05 37.20
N ARG A 382 13.20 -18.74 38.25
CA ARG A 382 14.29 -19.72 38.10
C ARG A 382 13.88 -20.96 37.29
N GLU A 383 12.70 -21.49 37.54
CA GLU A 383 12.14 -22.65 36.77
C GLU A 383 12.09 -22.32 35.27
N LEU A 384 11.81 -21.08 34.92
CA LEU A 384 11.77 -20.59 33.55
C LEU A 384 13.15 -20.24 32.97
N GLY A 385 14.24 -20.60 33.68
CA GLY A 385 15.62 -20.38 33.23
C GLY A 385 16.17 -19.00 33.52
N GLY A 386 15.48 -18.20 34.33
CA GLY A 386 15.97 -16.91 34.81
C GLY A 386 17.18 -17.08 35.71
N ARG A 387 18.17 -16.20 35.55
CA ARG A 387 19.42 -16.19 36.33
C ARG A 387 19.65 -14.79 36.87
N ASP A 388 19.70 -14.69 38.20
CA ASP A 388 20.00 -13.44 38.92
C ASP A 388 20.61 -13.80 40.29
N ASP A 389 21.84 -13.33 40.54
CA ASP A 389 22.58 -13.68 41.75
C ASP A 389 21.87 -13.27 43.05
N ARG A 390 21.09 -12.20 43.03
CA ARG A 390 20.29 -11.77 44.18
C ARG A 390 19.14 -12.75 44.43
N VAL A 391 18.44 -13.14 43.38
CA VAL A 391 17.35 -14.13 43.48
C VAL A 391 17.89 -15.48 43.98
N GLU A 392 19.05 -15.93 43.46
CA GLU A 392 19.69 -17.18 43.90
C GLU A 392 20.01 -17.17 45.41
N ARG A 393 20.55 -16.06 45.94
CA ARG A 393 20.81 -15.92 47.36
C ARG A 393 19.53 -15.91 48.19
N ILE A 394 18.50 -15.19 47.76
CA ILE A 394 17.21 -15.10 48.46
C ILE A 394 16.55 -16.46 48.54
N VAL A 395 16.44 -17.15 47.41
CA VAL A 395 15.79 -18.47 47.34
C VAL A 395 16.63 -19.55 48.08
N GLY A 396 17.96 -19.49 47.93
CA GLY A 396 18.88 -20.45 48.58
C GLY A 396 18.98 -20.29 50.11
N SER A 397 18.83 -19.06 50.66
CA SER A 397 18.86 -18.81 52.09
C SER A 397 17.61 -19.30 52.84
N THR A 398 16.52 -19.57 52.14
CA THR A 398 15.25 -20.01 52.73
C THR A 398 15.23 -21.53 53.00
N PHE A 399 16.28 -22.26 52.64
CA PHE A 399 16.45 -23.70 52.88
C PHE A 399 17.51 -24.02 53.94
N ARG A 400 18.01 -23.03 54.63
CA ARG A 400 18.83 -23.19 55.82
C ARG A 400 18.06 -22.76 57.06
#